data_92083261bcca6756c6c06a91578e6988
#
_entry.id   92083261bcca6756c6c06a91578e6988
#
_cell.length_a   1.000
_cell.length_b   1.000
_cell.length_c   1.000
_cell.angle_alpha   90.00
_cell.angle_beta   90.00
_cell.angle_gamma   90.00
#
_symmetry.space_group_name_H-M   'P 1'
#
loop_
_entity.id
_entity.type
_entity.pdbx_description
1 polymer ?
#
loop_
_entity_poly.entity_id
_entity_poly.type
_entity_poly.pdbx_seq_one_letter_code
_entity_poly.pdbx_strand_id
1 'polypeptide(L)'
;MRPAGSRNPELEAAIADNPSEDAWQVYFDWLQSQGDPWGERGNLALARDKAKGAAKAKLTKQIAEFDAAHGDALFGASLLELMKNDYFTEVAEVSEQYGLFWTVRVRSPEYDWSGTAPSTALAELMKSPAARLIQQINIGLMDHDPPDLQKGVDVLWEAESLPNLRSLFIGDFEYPDDTEISWIEDGIDATAMLKVAPRLRSLHIRGSGIQVGTLEHDTLERLILETGGLPEDAVESVGSCRLPALTHMEVWFGREGYGAGGNVEQLAGLLAGEGVPKLRHLGLKNGDWQDDIASALVHSNVLAQLETVDLSMGTMHGNGVEAIIANPAKLSHLKRLDLSDNYLSNNQVERVKAALGTIVEIGRQKKPYDRGGGDLRYYASVGE
;
A
#
# COMPACT_ATOMS: atom_id res chain seq x y z
N MET A 1 -1.94 -17.88 -12.04
CA MET A 1 -0.72 -17.71 -12.88
C MET A 1 0.50 -17.93 -12.00
N ARG A 2 1.47 -18.76 -12.39
CA ARG A 2 2.72 -19.01 -11.62
C ARG A 2 3.92 -18.72 -12.50
N PRO A 3 4.99 -18.09 -11.97
CA PRO A 3 6.26 -18.01 -12.67
C PRO A 3 6.76 -19.42 -13.08
N ALA A 4 7.27 -19.54 -14.29
CA ALA A 4 7.87 -20.80 -14.74
C ALA A 4 9.21 -21.07 -14.06
N GLY A 5 9.71 -22.32 -14.12
CA GLY A 5 11.00 -22.73 -13.57
C GLY A 5 10.92 -23.44 -12.22
N SER A 6 12.07 -23.83 -11.72
CA SER A 6 12.20 -24.56 -10.44
C SER A 6 11.91 -23.67 -9.24
N ARG A 7 11.16 -24.18 -8.27
CA ARG A 7 10.75 -23.43 -7.07
C ARG A 7 11.17 -24.16 -5.81
N ASN A 8 11.72 -23.41 -4.86
CA ASN A 8 12.00 -23.88 -3.51
C ASN A 8 11.49 -22.85 -2.50
N PRO A 9 10.24 -23.04 -1.99
CA PRO A 9 9.61 -22.08 -1.10
C PRO A 9 10.42 -21.75 0.17
N GLU A 10 11.20 -22.70 0.70
CA GLU A 10 12.01 -22.49 1.91
C GLU A 10 13.19 -21.55 1.62
N LEU A 11 13.94 -21.81 0.54
CA LEU A 11 15.08 -20.97 0.16
C LEU A 11 14.61 -19.60 -0.33
N GLU A 12 13.53 -19.54 -1.09
CA GLU A 12 12.92 -18.29 -1.55
C GLU A 12 12.45 -17.44 -0.36
N ALA A 13 11.83 -18.07 0.63
CA ALA A 13 11.43 -17.40 1.86
C ALA A 13 12.63 -16.89 2.68
N ALA A 14 13.70 -17.65 2.78
CA ALA A 14 14.93 -17.23 3.46
C ALA A 14 15.54 -15.98 2.82
N ILE A 15 15.57 -15.91 1.48
CA ILE A 15 16.00 -14.72 0.75
C ILE A 15 15.05 -13.54 1.00
N ALA A 16 13.73 -13.78 0.92
CA ALA A 16 12.74 -12.73 1.12
C ALA A 16 12.79 -12.13 2.54
N ASP A 17 13.15 -12.91 3.54
CA ASP A 17 13.27 -12.44 4.93
C ASP A 17 14.64 -11.82 5.25
N ASN A 18 15.71 -12.35 4.65
CA ASN A 18 17.08 -11.86 4.83
C ASN A 18 17.92 -12.12 3.56
N PRO A 19 18.00 -11.18 2.62
CA PRO A 19 18.68 -11.35 1.34
C PRO A 19 20.21 -11.30 1.46
N SER A 20 20.78 -12.14 2.36
CA SER A 20 22.22 -12.24 2.52
C SER A 20 22.88 -12.91 1.31
N GLU A 21 24.16 -12.61 1.09
CA GLU A 21 24.92 -13.23 -0.01
C GLU A 21 24.94 -14.76 0.10
N ASP A 22 25.08 -15.31 1.31
CA ASP A 22 25.05 -16.75 1.57
C ASP A 22 23.70 -17.38 1.19
N ALA A 23 22.58 -16.71 1.51
CA ALA A 23 21.25 -17.17 1.14
C ALA A 23 21.10 -17.24 -0.40
N TRP A 24 21.58 -16.23 -1.10
CA TRP A 24 21.58 -16.20 -2.56
C TRP A 24 22.48 -17.30 -3.15
N GLN A 25 23.68 -17.50 -2.59
CA GLN A 25 24.58 -18.55 -3.05
C GLN A 25 23.92 -19.92 -2.94
N VAL A 26 23.33 -20.25 -1.78
CA VAL A 26 22.63 -21.54 -1.57
C VAL A 26 21.48 -21.70 -2.55
N TYR A 27 20.72 -20.64 -2.82
CA TYR A 27 19.60 -20.70 -3.77
C TYR A 27 20.05 -20.94 -5.21
N PHE A 28 21.08 -20.23 -5.67
CA PHE A 28 21.60 -20.41 -7.02
C PHE A 28 22.28 -21.77 -7.22
N ASP A 29 22.99 -22.29 -6.21
CA ASP A 29 23.56 -23.64 -6.26
C ASP A 29 22.44 -24.69 -6.33
N TRP A 30 21.36 -24.49 -5.56
CA TRP A 30 20.19 -25.36 -5.67
C TRP A 30 19.56 -25.31 -7.07
N LEU A 31 19.29 -24.11 -7.61
CA LEU A 31 18.75 -23.95 -8.98
C LEU A 31 19.65 -24.63 -10.02
N GLN A 32 20.97 -24.48 -9.92
CA GLN A 32 21.92 -25.13 -10.81
C GLN A 32 21.83 -26.67 -10.69
N SER A 33 21.65 -27.21 -9.51
CA SER A 33 21.45 -28.65 -9.30
C SER A 33 20.16 -29.18 -9.92
N GLN A 34 19.16 -28.31 -10.14
CA GLN A 34 17.91 -28.63 -10.81
C GLN A 34 17.99 -28.43 -12.34
N GLY A 35 19.13 -27.95 -12.88
CA GLY A 35 19.27 -27.61 -14.29
C GLY A 35 18.52 -26.32 -14.68
N ASP A 36 18.13 -25.50 -13.72
CA ASP A 36 17.49 -24.20 -13.98
C ASP A 36 18.58 -23.19 -14.35
N PRO A 37 18.46 -22.50 -15.52
CA PRO A 37 19.50 -21.56 -15.99
C PRO A 37 19.74 -20.39 -15.04
N TRP A 38 18.77 -20.05 -14.19
CA TRP A 38 18.95 -19.03 -13.14
C TRP A 38 20.05 -19.39 -12.14
N GLY A 39 20.36 -20.67 -11.94
CA GLY A 39 21.47 -21.10 -11.07
C GLY A 39 22.81 -20.62 -11.58
N GLU A 40 23.15 -20.89 -12.85
CA GLU A 40 24.41 -20.43 -13.46
C GLU A 40 24.43 -18.89 -13.61
N ARG A 41 23.36 -18.31 -14.11
CA ARG A 41 23.24 -16.85 -14.28
C ARG A 41 23.42 -16.11 -12.97
N GLY A 42 22.81 -16.60 -11.88
CA GLY A 42 22.91 -16.03 -10.55
C GLY A 42 24.31 -16.14 -9.95
N ASN A 43 24.96 -17.30 -10.11
CA ASN A 43 26.34 -17.49 -9.67
C ASN A 43 27.32 -16.57 -10.41
N LEU A 44 27.12 -16.34 -11.71
CA LEU A 44 27.88 -15.33 -12.47
C LEU A 44 27.67 -13.92 -11.92
N ALA A 45 26.44 -13.59 -11.54
CA ALA A 45 26.10 -12.25 -10.98
C ALA A 45 26.73 -12.04 -9.59
N LEU A 46 26.68 -13.04 -8.71
CA LEU A 46 27.39 -13.01 -7.42
C LEU A 46 28.91 -12.83 -7.58
N ALA A 47 29.50 -13.59 -8.50
CA ALA A 47 30.93 -13.48 -8.81
C ALA A 47 31.29 -12.10 -9.37
N ARG A 48 30.44 -11.52 -10.25
CA ARG A 48 30.61 -10.17 -10.81
C ARG A 48 30.63 -9.11 -9.71
N ASP A 49 29.74 -9.22 -8.71
CA ASP A 49 29.62 -8.19 -7.68
C ASP A 49 30.82 -8.19 -6.70
N LYS A 50 31.47 -9.35 -6.54
CA LYS A 50 32.75 -9.48 -5.82
C LYS A 50 33.97 -9.00 -6.62
N ALA A 51 33.88 -9.03 -7.94
CA ALA A 51 35.01 -8.74 -8.82
C ALA A 51 35.23 -7.23 -9.02
N LYS A 52 36.46 -6.84 -9.38
CA LYS A 52 36.85 -5.48 -9.69
C LYS A 52 37.58 -5.40 -11.04
N GLY A 53 37.58 -4.21 -11.65
CA GLY A 53 38.34 -3.94 -12.88
C GLY A 53 38.02 -4.88 -14.03
N ALA A 54 39.06 -5.42 -14.70
CA ALA A 54 38.91 -6.29 -15.85
C ALA A 54 38.15 -7.58 -15.59
N ALA A 55 38.24 -8.13 -14.35
CA ALA A 55 37.50 -9.33 -13.96
C ALA A 55 35.99 -9.04 -13.92
N LYS A 56 35.57 -7.90 -13.38
CA LYS A 56 34.15 -7.47 -13.37
C LYS A 56 33.63 -7.29 -14.79
N ALA A 57 34.40 -6.62 -15.66
CA ALA A 57 34.01 -6.43 -17.07
C ALA A 57 33.87 -7.77 -17.82
N LYS A 58 34.76 -8.73 -17.57
CA LYS A 58 34.66 -10.08 -18.17
C LYS A 58 33.38 -10.79 -17.73
N LEU A 59 33.05 -10.78 -16.43
CA LEU A 59 31.84 -11.42 -15.89
C LEU A 59 30.57 -10.74 -16.43
N THR A 60 30.56 -9.40 -16.53
CA THR A 60 29.45 -8.66 -17.15
C THR A 60 29.20 -9.12 -18.59
N LYS A 61 30.28 -9.31 -19.37
CA LYS A 61 30.17 -9.82 -20.74
C LYS A 61 29.66 -11.27 -20.78
N GLN A 62 30.12 -12.13 -19.87
CA GLN A 62 29.64 -13.51 -19.77
C GLN A 62 28.17 -13.58 -19.43
N ILE A 63 27.67 -12.72 -18.51
CA ILE A 63 26.23 -12.62 -18.18
C ILE A 63 25.44 -12.20 -19.42
N ALA A 64 25.88 -11.18 -20.15
CA ALA A 64 25.19 -10.73 -21.35
C ALA A 64 25.13 -11.82 -22.46
N GLU A 65 26.23 -12.58 -22.65
CA GLU A 65 26.27 -13.71 -23.55
C GLU A 65 25.34 -14.85 -23.11
N PHE A 66 25.27 -15.11 -21.80
CA PHE A 66 24.39 -16.11 -21.22
C PHE A 66 22.92 -15.70 -21.37
N ASP A 67 22.59 -14.45 -21.05
CA ASP A 67 21.24 -13.89 -21.18
C ASP A 67 20.78 -13.93 -22.65
N ALA A 68 21.65 -13.64 -23.61
CA ALA A 68 21.34 -13.74 -25.03
C ALA A 68 21.09 -15.20 -25.50
N ALA A 69 21.78 -16.17 -24.91
CA ALA A 69 21.64 -17.60 -25.27
C ALA A 69 20.43 -18.27 -24.61
N HIS A 70 20.02 -17.80 -23.40
CA HIS A 70 19.01 -18.44 -22.55
C HIS A 70 17.81 -17.54 -22.25
N GLY A 71 17.66 -16.42 -22.95
CA GLY A 71 16.66 -15.37 -22.64
C GLY A 71 15.25 -15.91 -22.46
N ASP A 72 14.77 -16.78 -23.37
CA ASP A 72 13.42 -17.36 -23.27
C ASP A 72 13.22 -18.17 -21.99
N ALA A 73 14.24 -18.89 -21.54
CA ALA A 73 14.19 -19.66 -20.30
C ALA A 73 14.34 -18.80 -19.04
N LEU A 74 15.02 -17.65 -19.13
CA LEU A 74 15.23 -16.71 -18.03
C LEU A 74 14.04 -15.76 -17.83
N PHE A 75 13.51 -15.19 -18.91
CA PHE A 75 12.53 -14.11 -18.84
C PHE A 75 11.18 -14.50 -19.45
N GLY A 76 11.13 -15.50 -20.34
CA GLY A 76 9.96 -15.85 -21.13
C GLY A 76 9.94 -15.11 -22.47
N ALA A 77 9.58 -15.81 -23.55
CA ALA A 77 9.60 -15.26 -24.90
C ALA A 77 8.68 -14.03 -25.07
N SER A 78 7.48 -14.08 -24.49
CA SER A 78 6.51 -12.96 -24.58
C SER A 78 7.03 -11.70 -23.90
N LEU A 79 7.60 -11.81 -22.69
CA LEU A 79 8.15 -10.66 -21.99
C LEU A 79 9.36 -10.08 -22.75
N LEU A 80 10.26 -10.94 -23.28
CA LEU A 80 11.38 -10.48 -24.08
C LEU A 80 10.94 -9.73 -25.34
N GLU A 81 9.85 -10.13 -25.96
CA GLU A 81 9.31 -9.40 -27.11
C GLU A 81 8.78 -8.04 -26.72
N LEU A 82 8.07 -7.94 -25.56
CA LEU A 82 7.62 -6.65 -25.03
C LEU A 82 8.80 -5.74 -24.65
N MET A 83 9.84 -6.28 -24.03
CA MET A 83 11.03 -5.52 -23.62
C MET A 83 11.85 -4.97 -24.81
N LYS A 84 11.67 -5.48 -26.03
CA LYS A 84 12.26 -4.88 -27.23
C LYS A 84 11.56 -3.61 -27.69
N ASN A 85 10.34 -3.38 -27.20
CA ASN A 85 9.61 -2.15 -27.46
C ASN A 85 10.20 -1.03 -26.61
N ASP A 86 10.63 0.05 -27.23
CA ASP A 86 11.21 1.22 -26.54
C ASP A 86 10.26 1.83 -25.50
N TYR A 87 8.95 1.62 -25.67
CA TYR A 87 7.92 2.10 -24.74
C TYR A 87 7.68 1.19 -23.52
N PHE A 88 8.26 -0.01 -23.44
CA PHE A 88 8.05 -0.90 -22.30
C PHE A 88 8.50 -0.26 -20.98
N THR A 89 9.62 0.45 -20.97
CA THR A 89 10.16 1.13 -19.80
C THR A 89 9.34 2.35 -19.35
N GLU A 90 8.42 2.83 -20.18
CA GLU A 90 7.49 3.91 -19.81
C GLU A 90 6.32 3.38 -18.99
N VAL A 91 5.88 2.14 -19.26
CA VAL A 91 4.77 1.50 -18.54
C VAL A 91 5.20 0.62 -17.38
N ALA A 92 6.45 0.13 -17.36
CA ALA A 92 6.94 -0.79 -16.35
C ALA A 92 8.34 -0.42 -15.87
N GLU A 93 8.47 -0.18 -14.57
CA GLU A 93 9.74 0.00 -13.89
C GLU A 93 10.03 -1.26 -13.07
N VAL A 94 11.19 -1.89 -13.31
CA VAL A 94 11.58 -3.12 -12.63
C VAL A 94 12.94 -2.92 -11.98
N SER A 95 13.04 -3.20 -10.69
CA SER A 95 14.34 -3.38 -10.04
C SER A 95 14.65 -4.86 -9.90
N GLU A 96 15.93 -5.19 -9.90
CA GLU A 96 16.42 -6.56 -9.90
C GLU A 96 17.44 -6.80 -8.79
N GLN A 97 17.45 -8.02 -8.27
CA GLN A 97 18.57 -8.54 -7.49
C GLN A 97 19.16 -9.76 -8.20
N TYR A 98 20.42 -9.66 -8.59
CA TYR A 98 21.12 -10.67 -9.38
C TYR A 98 20.38 -11.08 -10.66
N GLY A 99 19.53 -10.17 -11.22
CA GLY A 99 18.72 -10.35 -12.40
C GLY A 99 17.31 -10.89 -12.17
N LEU A 100 16.99 -11.38 -10.98
CA LEU A 100 15.62 -11.72 -10.58
C LEU A 100 14.87 -10.46 -10.21
N PHE A 101 13.61 -10.34 -10.63
CA PHE A 101 12.78 -9.17 -10.34
C PHE A 101 12.52 -9.08 -8.84
N TRP A 102 12.73 -7.87 -8.29
CA TRP A 102 12.58 -7.57 -6.89
C TRP A 102 11.43 -6.62 -6.61
N THR A 103 11.37 -5.52 -7.36
CA THR A 103 10.24 -4.60 -7.34
C THR A 103 9.70 -4.41 -8.74
N VAL A 104 8.38 -4.29 -8.85
CA VAL A 104 7.68 -4.01 -10.10
C VAL A 104 6.74 -2.84 -9.86
N ARG A 105 6.82 -1.83 -10.70
CA ARG A 105 5.87 -0.74 -10.79
C ARG A 105 5.30 -0.69 -12.18
N VAL A 106 3.98 -0.64 -12.31
CA VAL A 106 3.31 -0.51 -13.61
C VAL A 106 2.27 0.59 -13.57
N ARG A 107 2.24 1.39 -14.64
CA ARG A 107 1.26 2.46 -14.81
C ARG A 107 1.15 2.87 -16.27
N SER A 108 0.04 3.49 -16.65
CA SER A 108 -0.05 4.26 -17.89
C SER A 108 0.78 5.54 -17.75
N PRO A 109 1.65 5.87 -18.71
CA PRO A 109 2.53 7.03 -18.60
C PRO A 109 1.81 8.35 -18.86
N GLU A 110 0.74 8.35 -19.66
CA GLU A 110 0.02 9.55 -20.09
C GLU A 110 -1.42 9.25 -20.50
N TYR A 111 -2.24 10.29 -20.59
CA TYR A 111 -3.68 10.24 -20.89
C TYR A 111 -4.01 9.54 -22.22
N ASP A 112 -3.29 9.88 -23.30
CA ASP A 112 -3.54 9.34 -24.65
C ASP A 112 -2.61 8.14 -24.98
N TRP A 113 -2.26 7.32 -23.99
CA TRP A 113 -1.34 6.21 -24.18
C TRP A 113 -1.89 5.15 -25.14
N SER A 114 -1.17 4.91 -26.23
CA SER A 114 -1.51 3.91 -27.27
C SER A 114 -0.49 2.77 -27.41
N GLY A 115 0.50 2.71 -26.51
CA GLY A 115 1.51 1.66 -26.48
C GLY A 115 1.03 0.37 -25.81
N THR A 116 1.94 -0.40 -25.25
CA THR A 116 1.63 -1.62 -24.48
C THR A 116 0.75 -1.25 -23.28
N ALA A 117 -0.40 -1.91 -23.13
CA ALA A 117 -1.24 -1.72 -21.94
C ALA A 117 -0.49 -2.12 -20.66
N PRO A 118 -0.51 -1.30 -19.59
CA PRO A 118 0.18 -1.62 -18.32
C PRO A 118 -0.24 -2.97 -17.73
N SER A 119 -1.52 -3.33 -17.83
CA SER A 119 -2.03 -4.63 -17.39
C SER A 119 -1.42 -5.81 -18.17
N THR A 120 -1.19 -5.64 -19.47
CA THR A 120 -0.48 -6.64 -20.30
C THR A 120 0.98 -6.76 -19.87
N ALA A 121 1.67 -5.63 -19.64
CA ALA A 121 3.05 -5.62 -19.15
C ALA A 121 3.16 -6.32 -17.79
N LEU A 122 2.25 -6.00 -16.85
CA LEU A 122 2.19 -6.67 -15.55
C LEU A 122 1.95 -8.19 -15.69
N ALA A 123 1.01 -8.60 -16.54
CA ALA A 123 0.72 -10.01 -16.77
C ALA A 123 1.92 -10.80 -17.29
N GLU A 124 2.68 -10.24 -18.23
CA GLU A 124 3.87 -10.90 -18.76
C GLU A 124 5.04 -10.88 -17.76
N LEU A 125 5.19 -9.79 -16.99
CA LEU A 125 6.14 -9.76 -15.87
C LEU A 125 5.85 -10.85 -14.86
N MET A 126 4.58 -11.01 -14.44
CA MET A 126 4.17 -12.01 -13.45
C MET A 126 4.32 -13.47 -13.93
N LYS A 127 4.25 -13.73 -15.25
CA LYS A 127 4.51 -15.05 -15.87
C LYS A 127 5.99 -15.39 -15.95
N SER A 128 6.84 -14.37 -15.96
CA SER A 128 8.29 -14.54 -16.15
C SER A 128 8.92 -15.43 -15.07
N PRO A 129 9.84 -16.34 -15.44
CA PRO A 129 10.67 -17.05 -14.46
C PRO A 129 11.47 -16.11 -13.53
N ALA A 130 11.79 -14.90 -13.98
CA ALA A 130 12.47 -13.88 -13.19
C ALA A 130 11.60 -13.31 -12.03
N ALA A 131 10.28 -13.48 -12.09
CA ALA A 131 9.32 -12.92 -11.12
C ALA A 131 9.23 -13.71 -9.80
N ARG A 132 9.92 -14.85 -9.70
CA ARG A 132 9.78 -15.79 -8.56
C ARG A 132 10.08 -15.19 -7.18
N LEU A 133 10.79 -14.07 -7.10
CA LEU A 133 11.20 -13.41 -5.86
C LEU A 133 10.71 -11.97 -5.74
N ILE A 134 9.65 -11.58 -6.47
CA ILE A 134 9.09 -10.23 -6.33
C ILE A 134 8.67 -9.98 -4.88
N GLN A 135 9.20 -8.88 -4.32
CA GLN A 135 8.93 -8.43 -2.95
C GLN A 135 7.93 -7.27 -2.90
N GLN A 136 7.89 -6.46 -3.95
CA GLN A 136 7.05 -5.27 -4.00
C GLN A 136 6.40 -5.12 -5.36
N ILE A 137 5.12 -4.80 -5.35
CA ILE A 137 4.35 -4.42 -6.55
C ILE A 137 3.65 -3.10 -6.27
N ASN A 138 3.81 -2.15 -7.20
CA ASN A 138 3.09 -0.89 -7.22
C ASN A 138 2.26 -0.82 -8.50
N ILE A 139 0.96 -0.64 -8.34
CA ILE A 139 -0.02 -0.50 -9.43
C ILE A 139 -0.46 0.96 -9.48
N GLY A 140 -0.08 1.69 -10.52
CA GLY A 140 -0.60 3.01 -10.84
C GLY A 140 -1.80 2.91 -11.77
N LEU A 141 -2.21 4.02 -12.37
CA LEU A 141 -3.31 4.04 -13.33
C LEU A 141 -3.04 3.08 -14.49
N MET A 142 -3.98 2.20 -14.76
CA MET A 142 -3.95 1.30 -15.91
C MET A 142 -4.49 1.99 -17.16
N ASP A 143 -5.36 2.98 -16.95
CA ASP A 143 -5.95 3.86 -17.94
C ASP A 143 -6.21 5.22 -17.29
N HIS A 144 -6.35 6.28 -18.07
CA HIS A 144 -6.66 7.63 -17.61
C HIS A 144 -8.09 8.09 -17.99
N ASP A 145 -8.75 7.39 -18.92
CA ASP A 145 -10.10 7.77 -19.39
C ASP A 145 -10.96 6.53 -19.70
N PRO A 146 -11.80 6.09 -18.78
CA PRO A 146 -11.85 6.51 -17.36
C PRO A 146 -10.62 6.05 -16.57
N PRO A 147 -10.24 6.75 -15.49
CA PRO A 147 -9.16 6.31 -14.62
C PRO A 147 -9.46 4.94 -14.03
N ASP A 148 -8.56 3.98 -14.23
CA ASP A 148 -8.74 2.57 -13.90
C ASP A 148 -7.53 2.02 -13.12
N LEU A 149 -7.81 1.29 -12.05
CA LEU A 149 -6.82 0.52 -11.27
C LEU A 149 -7.16 -0.98 -11.26
N GLN A 150 -8.44 -1.34 -11.47
CA GLN A 150 -8.94 -2.70 -11.31
C GLN A 150 -8.28 -3.67 -12.31
N LYS A 151 -8.02 -3.25 -13.54
CA LYS A 151 -7.30 -4.07 -14.53
C LYS A 151 -5.95 -4.59 -14.02
N GLY A 152 -5.25 -3.80 -13.20
CA GLY A 152 -3.99 -4.23 -12.57
C GLY A 152 -4.22 -5.21 -11.41
N VAL A 153 -5.26 -4.99 -10.62
CA VAL A 153 -5.67 -5.89 -9.53
C VAL A 153 -6.11 -7.24 -10.09
N ASP A 154 -6.86 -7.25 -11.19
CA ASP A 154 -7.33 -8.48 -11.87
C ASP A 154 -6.17 -9.38 -12.30
N VAL A 155 -5.07 -8.79 -12.78
CA VAL A 155 -3.86 -9.56 -13.09
C VAL A 155 -3.30 -10.26 -11.86
N LEU A 156 -3.32 -9.61 -10.69
CA LEU A 156 -2.87 -10.23 -9.44
C LEU A 156 -3.86 -11.28 -8.93
N TRP A 157 -5.16 -11.11 -9.20
CA TRP A 157 -6.18 -12.12 -8.87
C TRP A 157 -5.98 -13.45 -9.59
N GLU A 158 -5.49 -13.39 -10.83
CA GLU A 158 -5.15 -14.59 -11.59
C GLU A 158 -3.92 -15.33 -11.03
N ALA A 159 -3.15 -14.70 -10.16
CA ALA A 159 -2.05 -15.37 -9.49
C ALA A 159 -2.60 -16.34 -8.43
N GLU A 160 -2.18 -17.60 -8.47
CA GLU A 160 -2.58 -18.58 -7.47
C GLU A 160 -1.99 -18.27 -6.08
N SER A 161 -0.77 -17.72 -6.04
CA SER A 161 -0.08 -17.30 -4.84
C SER A 161 1.13 -16.43 -5.17
N LEU A 162 1.35 -15.40 -4.34
CA LEU A 162 2.51 -14.50 -4.35
C LEU A 162 3.25 -14.62 -3.00
N PRO A 163 3.88 -15.78 -2.70
CA PRO A 163 4.37 -16.10 -1.37
C PRO A 163 5.54 -15.23 -0.92
N ASN A 164 6.21 -14.57 -1.85
CA ASN A 164 7.35 -13.71 -1.58
C ASN A 164 6.99 -12.22 -1.52
N LEU A 165 5.77 -11.85 -1.91
CA LEU A 165 5.31 -10.46 -1.86
C LEU A 165 5.24 -9.96 -0.41
N ARG A 166 5.83 -8.80 -0.15
CA ARG A 166 5.88 -8.10 1.14
C ARG A 166 5.17 -6.77 1.14
N SER A 167 5.13 -6.11 -0.02
CA SER A 167 4.51 -4.79 -0.16
C SER A 167 3.67 -4.73 -1.42
N LEU A 168 2.44 -4.28 -1.28
CA LEU A 168 1.53 -4.00 -2.38
C LEU A 168 0.98 -2.59 -2.22
N PHE A 169 1.15 -1.77 -3.26
CA PHE A 169 0.50 -0.47 -3.38
C PHE A 169 -0.38 -0.45 -4.62
N ILE A 170 -1.68 -0.26 -4.44
CA ILE A 170 -2.69 -0.07 -5.48
C ILE A 170 -3.10 1.40 -5.44
N GLY A 171 -2.97 2.11 -6.55
CA GLY A 171 -3.21 3.56 -6.62
C GLY A 171 -1.93 4.39 -6.50
N ASP A 172 -0.82 3.92 -7.09
CA ASP A 172 0.46 4.61 -7.16
C ASP A 172 0.42 5.69 -8.26
N PHE A 173 -0.32 6.77 -7.97
CA PHE A 173 -0.44 7.98 -8.77
C PHE A 173 -0.29 9.23 -7.88
N GLU A 174 0.04 10.37 -8.48
CA GLU A 174 0.14 11.65 -7.77
C GLU A 174 -1.25 12.30 -7.65
N TYR A 175 -1.73 12.42 -6.41
CA TYR A 175 -3.00 13.07 -6.10
C TYR A 175 -2.75 14.53 -5.70
N PRO A 176 -3.49 15.51 -6.27
CA PRO A 176 -4.53 15.35 -7.30
C PRO A 176 -4.01 15.47 -8.75
N ASP A 177 -2.68 15.54 -8.96
CA ASP A 177 -2.09 15.96 -10.23
C ASP A 177 -2.36 14.98 -11.39
N ASP A 178 -2.29 13.66 -11.13
CA ASP A 178 -2.59 12.64 -12.16
C ASP A 178 -4.12 12.44 -12.32
N THR A 179 -4.85 12.36 -11.19
CA THR A 179 -6.31 12.20 -11.13
C THR A 179 -6.84 12.48 -9.73
N GLU A 180 -8.12 12.82 -9.62
CA GLU A 180 -8.83 12.85 -8.35
C GLU A 180 -9.13 11.41 -7.88
N ILE A 181 -9.05 11.18 -6.55
CA ILE A 181 -9.27 9.84 -5.97
C ILE A 181 -10.66 9.29 -6.30
N SER A 182 -11.68 10.16 -6.29
CA SER A 182 -13.06 9.77 -6.55
C SER A 182 -13.39 9.50 -8.02
N TRP A 183 -12.49 9.85 -8.94
CA TRP A 183 -12.69 9.61 -10.37
C TRP A 183 -12.37 8.19 -10.82
N ILE A 184 -11.88 7.34 -9.93
CA ILE A 184 -11.71 5.90 -10.18
C ILE A 184 -13.12 5.26 -10.21
N GLU A 185 -13.72 5.10 -11.41
CA GLU A 185 -15.14 4.77 -11.57
C GLU A 185 -15.52 3.37 -11.12
N ASP A 186 -14.72 2.36 -11.48
CA ASP A 186 -15.05 0.94 -11.24
C ASP A 186 -14.78 0.49 -9.79
N GLY A 187 -14.22 1.38 -8.97
CA GLY A 187 -13.77 1.03 -7.63
C GLY A 187 -12.56 0.10 -7.62
N ILE A 188 -12.19 -0.40 -6.44
CA ILE A 188 -11.06 -1.31 -6.27
C ILE A 188 -11.52 -2.51 -5.43
N ASP A 189 -11.63 -3.68 -6.06
CA ASP A 189 -11.86 -4.93 -5.33
C ASP A 189 -10.54 -5.62 -5.00
N ALA A 190 -10.07 -5.44 -3.77
CA ALA A 190 -8.84 -6.03 -3.24
C ALA A 190 -9.10 -7.23 -2.30
N THR A 191 -10.32 -7.79 -2.29
CA THR A 191 -10.77 -8.82 -1.33
C THR A 191 -9.92 -10.10 -1.34
N ALA A 192 -9.31 -10.44 -2.48
CA ALA A 192 -8.45 -11.63 -2.60
C ALA A 192 -6.98 -11.39 -2.23
N MET A 193 -6.52 -10.12 -2.13
CA MET A 193 -5.09 -9.80 -2.06
C MET A 193 -4.40 -10.39 -0.83
N LEU A 194 -5.04 -10.39 0.34
CA LEU A 194 -4.46 -10.97 1.55
C LEU A 194 -4.29 -12.51 1.45
N LYS A 195 -5.17 -13.19 0.70
CA LYS A 195 -5.05 -14.64 0.46
C LYS A 195 -3.98 -14.96 -0.57
N VAL A 196 -3.89 -14.17 -1.64
CA VAL A 196 -2.90 -14.36 -2.70
C VAL A 196 -1.48 -14.09 -2.19
N ALA A 197 -1.31 -13.13 -1.27
CA ALA A 197 -0.03 -12.73 -0.71
C ALA A 197 0.09 -13.08 0.79
N PRO A 198 0.24 -14.36 1.18
CA PRO A 198 0.14 -14.83 2.57
C PRO A 198 1.24 -14.32 3.51
N ARG A 199 2.25 -13.65 3.00
CA ARG A 199 3.34 -13.06 3.77
C ARG A 199 3.46 -11.55 3.56
N LEU A 200 2.37 -10.90 3.11
CA LEU A 200 2.32 -9.45 2.93
C LEU A 200 2.56 -8.73 4.27
N ARG A 201 3.37 -7.68 4.24
CA ARG A 201 3.65 -6.82 5.40
C ARG A 201 3.05 -5.43 5.26
N SER A 202 2.91 -4.94 4.02
CA SER A 202 2.34 -3.62 3.75
C SER A 202 1.30 -3.71 2.65
N LEU A 203 0.09 -3.25 2.94
CA LEU A 203 -0.98 -3.03 1.97
C LEU A 203 -1.35 -1.56 1.99
N HIS A 204 -1.23 -0.91 0.86
CA HIS A 204 -1.67 0.46 0.64
C HIS A 204 -2.63 0.49 -0.55
N ILE A 205 -3.81 1.04 -0.37
CA ILE A 205 -4.82 1.20 -1.43
C ILE A 205 -5.24 2.66 -1.46
N ARG A 206 -5.15 3.29 -2.63
CA ARG A 206 -5.64 4.64 -2.90
C ARG A 206 -6.59 4.60 -4.10
N GLY A 207 -7.80 5.10 -3.92
CA GLY A 207 -8.82 5.16 -4.96
C GLY A 207 -10.23 5.23 -4.40
N SER A 208 -11.24 5.01 -5.24
CA SER A 208 -12.64 4.99 -4.82
C SER A 208 -13.19 3.58 -4.68
N GLY A 209 -14.35 3.43 -4.01
CA GLY A 209 -15.07 2.17 -3.94
C GLY A 209 -14.26 0.99 -3.41
N ILE A 210 -13.36 1.22 -2.45
CA ILE A 210 -12.42 0.22 -1.93
C ILE A 210 -13.18 -0.91 -1.23
N GLN A 211 -13.00 -2.14 -1.71
CA GLN A 211 -13.47 -3.36 -1.09
C GLN A 211 -12.27 -4.19 -0.63
N VAL A 212 -12.21 -4.52 0.64
CA VAL A 212 -11.10 -5.27 1.24
C VAL A 212 -11.51 -6.65 1.77
N GLY A 213 -12.82 -6.94 1.80
CA GLY A 213 -13.35 -8.19 2.35
C GLY A 213 -12.95 -8.38 3.82
N THR A 214 -12.76 -9.63 4.22
CA THR A 214 -12.32 -9.94 5.60
C THR A 214 -10.86 -9.56 5.79
N LEU A 215 -10.57 -8.62 6.68
CA LEU A 215 -9.21 -8.20 7.04
C LEU A 215 -8.61 -9.14 8.11
N GLU A 216 -8.19 -10.32 7.69
CA GLU A 216 -7.46 -11.29 8.52
C GLU A 216 -6.12 -11.63 7.88
N HIS A 217 -5.00 -11.33 8.59
CA HIS A 217 -3.66 -11.62 8.08
C HIS A 217 -2.60 -11.61 9.18
N ASP A 218 -1.80 -12.68 9.30
CA ASP A 218 -0.89 -12.86 10.42
C ASP A 218 0.38 -12.02 10.36
N THR A 219 0.79 -11.56 9.16
CA THR A 219 2.07 -10.85 8.96
C THR A 219 1.92 -9.40 8.51
N LEU A 220 0.70 -8.88 8.33
CA LEU A 220 0.48 -7.50 7.89
C LEU A 220 0.88 -6.53 9.02
N GLU A 221 1.87 -5.69 8.74
CA GLU A 221 2.43 -4.70 9.67
C GLU A 221 1.90 -3.28 9.42
N ARG A 222 1.49 -3.00 8.17
CA ARG A 222 1.01 -1.70 7.72
C ARG A 222 -0.21 -1.83 6.82
N LEU A 223 -1.29 -1.11 7.14
CA LEU A 223 -2.50 -0.98 6.33
C LEU A 223 -2.82 0.49 6.12
N ILE A 224 -2.98 0.91 4.87
CA ILE A 224 -3.42 2.26 4.50
C ILE A 224 -4.54 2.15 3.48
N LEU A 225 -5.66 2.82 3.77
CA LEU A 225 -6.82 2.96 2.88
C LEU A 225 -7.08 4.46 2.67
N GLU A 226 -6.76 4.98 1.50
CA GLU A 226 -6.93 6.40 1.13
C GLU A 226 -8.05 6.53 0.10
N THR A 227 -9.15 7.17 0.50
CA THR A 227 -10.32 7.34 -0.37
C THR A 227 -11.09 8.61 -0.05
N GLY A 228 -11.83 9.11 -1.03
CA GLY A 228 -12.82 10.17 -0.85
C GLY A 228 -14.15 9.70 -0.28
N GLY A 229 -14.38 8.35 -0.28
CA GLY A 229 -15.59 7.73 0.27
C GLY A 229 -15.39 6.23 0.53
N LEU A 230 -15.18 5.84 1.79
CA LEU A 230 -15.04 4.45 2.19
C LEU A 230 -16.41 3.78 2.34
N PRO A 231 -16.71 2.71 1.59
CA PRO A 231 -17.99 2.00 1.69
C PRO A 231 -18.22 1.40 3.07
N GLU A 232 -19.49 1.24 3.46
CA GLU A 232 -19.89 0.75 4.78
C GLU A 232 -19.32 -0.63 5.11
N ASP A 233 -19.29 -1.56 4.15
CA ASP A 233 -18.73 -2.91 4.33
C ASP A 233 -17.21 -2.88 4.57
N ALA A 234 -16.50 -1.93 3.98
CA ALA A 234 -15.08 -1.73 4.26
C ALA A 234 -14.86 -1.13 5.67
N VAL A 235 -15.75 -0.24 6.15
CA VAL A 235 -15.73 0.25 7.54
C VAL A 235 -15.95 -0.91 8.52
N GLU A 236 -16.91 -1.79 8.26
CA GLU A 236 -17.14 -3.00 9.07
C GLU A 236 -15.92 -3.93 9.08
N SER A 237 -15.27 -4.11 7.91
CA SER A 237 -14.05 -4.90 7.79
C SER A 237 -12.90 -4.34 8.61
N VAL A 238 -12.73 -3.01 8.62
CA VAL A 238 -11.74 -2.31 9.47
C VAL A 238 -12.06 -2.52 10.96
N GLY A 239 -13.31 -2.36 11.34
CA GLY A 239 -13.75 -2.49 12.73
C GLY A 239 -13.63 -3.91 13.30
N SER A 240 -13.73 -4.94 12.47
CA SER A 240 -13.69 -6.36 12.85
C SER A 240 -12.36 -7.05 12.49
N CYS A 241 -11.34 -6.30 12.08
CA CYS A 241 -10.09 -6.84 11.57
C CYS A 241 -9.31 -7.70 12.60
N ARG A 242 -8.58 -8.72 12.09
CA ARG A 242 -7.68 -9.56 12.86
C ARG A 242 -6.28 -9.54 12.24
N LEU A 243 -5.48 -8.58 12.68
CA LEU A 243 -4.16 -8.25 12.16
C LEU A 243 -3.12 -8.20 13.30
N PRO A 244 -2.74 -9.35 13.87
CA PRO A 244 -1.93 -9.42 15.09
C PRO A 244 -0.51 -8.86 14.96
N ALA A 245 0.00 -8.68 13.75
CA ALA A 245 1.30 -8.06 13.51
C ALA A 245 1.21 -6.55 13.22
N LEU A 246 0.00 -6.00 13.08
CA LEU A 246 -0.20 -4.62 12.63
C LEU A 246 0.35 -3.61 13.63
N THR A 247 1.20 -2.71 13.14
CA THR A 247 1.79 -1.61 13.90
C THR A 247 1.31 -0.25 13.44
N HIS A 248 0.82 -0.16 12.19
CA HIS A 248 0.40 1.08 11.55
C HIS A 248 -0.89 0.87 10.77
N MET A 249 -1.93 1.62 11.12
CA MET A 249 -3.19 1.68 10.38
C MET A 249 -3.54 3.12 10.07
N GLU A 250 -3.90 3.40 8.82
CA GLU A 250 -4.44 4.69 8.38
C GLU A 250 -5.65 4.45 7.49
N VAL A 251 -6.78 5.08 7.81
CA VAL A 251 -8.06 4.92 7.11
C VAL A 251 -8.67 6.29 6.89
N TRP A 252 -8.99 6.62 5.63
CA TRP A 252 -9.74 7.81 5.24
C TRP A 252 -11.18 7.40 4.99
N PHE A 253 -12.12 8.04 5.67
CA PHE A 253 -13.53 7.68 5.56
C PHE A 253 -14.24 8.40 4.43
N GLY A 254 -13.88 9.66 4.17
CA GLY A 254 -14.46 10.45 3.09
C GLY A 254 -15.87 10.94 3.38
N ARG A 255 -16.67 11.11 2.33
CA ARG A 255 -17.98 11.80 2.34
C ARG A 255 -19.07 10.94 1.70
N GLU A 256 -20.31 11.03 2.22
CA GLU A 256 -21.47 10.30 1.71
C GLU A 256 -21.67 10.52 0.18
N GLY A 257 -21.49 11.74 -0.32
CA GLY A 257 -21.62 12.06 -1.75
C GLY A 257 -20.62 11.35 -2.66
N TYR A 258 -19.56 10.75 -2.11
CA TYR A 258 -18.53 9.99 -2.82
C TYR A 258 -18.46 8.52 -2.40
N GLY A 259 -19.56 7.98 -1.85
CA GLY A 259 -19.71 6.58 -1.51
C GLY A 259 -19.30 6.20 -0.09
N ALA A 260 -19.00 7.18 0.78
CA ALA A 260 -18.76 6.90 2.19
C ALA A 260 -20.03 6.37 2.86
N GLY A 261 -19.87 5.34 3.67
CA GLY A 261 -20.92 4.77 4.50
C GLY A 261 -20.46 4.45 5.91
N GLY A 262 -21.35 3.84 6.69
CA GLY A 262 -21.06 3.43 8.05
C GLY A 262 -21.03 4.56 9.09
N ASN A 263 -20.56 4.21 10.28
CA ASN A 263 -20.51 5.09 11.43
C ASN A 263 -19.50 4.55 12.46
N VAL A 264 -19.34 5.26 13.60
CA VAL A 264 -18.33 4.93 14.61
C VAL A 264 -18.62 3.59 15.34
N GLU A 265 -19.87 3.15 15.43
CA GLU A 265 -20.26 1.89 16.08
C GLU A 265 -19.65 0.68 15.40
N GLN A 266 -19.49 0.73 14.07
CA GLN A 266 -18.84 -0.33 13.29
C GLN A 266 -17.35 -0.47 13.60
N LEU A 267 -16.71 0.56 14.16
CA LEU A 267 -15.32 0.52 14.61
C LEU A 267 -15.13 -0.06 16.03
N ALA A 268 -16.18 -0.55 16.67
CA ALA A 268 -16.16 -0.95 18.08
C ALA A 268 -15.07 -1.99 18.41
N GLY A 269 -14.86 -3.00 17.57
CA GLY A 269 -13.82 -4.03 17.77
C GLY A 269 -12.40 -3.46 17.68
N LEU A 270 -12.13 -2.63 16.68
CA LEU A 270 -10.87 -1.90 16.55
C LEU A 270 -10.62 -0.99 17.77
N LEU A 271 -11.63 -0.21 18.18
CA LEU A 271 -11.54 0.68 19.33
C LEU A 271 -11.40 -0.08 20.66
N ALA A 272 -11.94 -1.29 20.77
CA ALA A 272 -11.67 -2.18 21.90
C ALA A 272 -10.23 -2.71 21.92
N GLY A 273 -9.47 -2.59 20.83
CA GLY A 273 -8.12 -3.13 20.67
C GLY A 273 -8.10 -4.62 20.28
N GLU A 274 -9.26 -5.15 19.91
CA GLU A 274 -9.40 -6.52 19.47
C GLU A 274 -8.71 -6.73 18.12
N GLY A 275 -8.01 -7.85 17.97
CA GLY A 275 -7.36 -8.20 16.69
C GLY A 275 -6.08 -7.43 16.33
N VAL A 276 -5.73 -6.33 17.03
CA VAL A 276 -4.59 -5.44 16.71
C VAL A 276 -3.64 -5.18 17.89
N PRO A 277 -3.12 -6.18 18.58
CA PRO A 277 -2.41 -6.02 19.86
C PRO A 277 -1.08 -5.25 19.76
N LYS A 278 -0.53 -5.12 18.56
CA LYS A 278 0.74 -4.43 18.32
C LYS A 278 0.59 -3.04 17.73
N LEU A 279 -0.64 -2.56 17.52
CA LEU A 279 -0.88 -1.26 16.90
C LEU A 279 -0.23 -0.13 17.69
N ARG A 280 0.48 0.77 17.01
CA ARG A 280 1.19 1.93 17.58
C ARG A 280 0.79 3.23 16.93
N HIS A 281 0.45 3.19 15.65
CA HIS A 281 -0.07 4.33 14.90
C HIS A 281 -1.50 4.04 14.44
N LEU A 282 -2.42 4.94 14.72
CA LEU A 282 -3.80 4.89 14.27
C LEU A 282 -4.20 6.22 13.66
N GLY A 283 -4.42 6.24 12.34
CA GLY A 283 -5.01 7.33 11.59
C GLY A 283 -6.47 7.00 11.24
N LEU A 284 -7.41 7.74 11.78
CA LEU A 284 -8.85 7.70 11.46
C LEU A 284 -9.21 9.07 10.91
N LYS A 285 -9.05 9.26 9.61
CA LYS A 285 -8.93 10.58 8.97
C LYS A 285 -10.07 10.85 8.00
N ASN A 286 -10.15 12.11 7.59
CA ASN A 286 -10.97 12.54 6.46
C ASN A 286 -12.45 12.13 6.56
N GLY A 287 -13.03 12.12 7.77
CA GLY A 287 -14.41 11.67 7.99
C GLY A 287 -15.41 12.82 8.16
N ASP A 288 -16.64 12.64 7.62
CA ASP A 288 -17.76 13.53 7.89
C ASP A 288 -18.28 13.38 9.34
N TRP A 289 -18.01 12.26 10.02
CA TRP A 289 -18.33 11.97 11.41
C TRP A 289 -17.10 11.99 12.34
N GLN A 290 -16.16 12.92 12.08
CA GLN A 290 -14.88 13.02 12.79
C GLN A 290 -15.01 13.35 14.29
N ASP A 291 -16.06 14.08 14.69
CA ASP A 291 -16.34 14.33 16.11
C ASP A 291 -16.69 13.04 16.87
N ASP A 292 -17.46 12.14 16.25
CA ASP A 292 -17.83 10.85 16.86
C ASP A 292 -16.60 9.93 16.97
N ILE A 293 -15.74 9.88 15.94
CA ILE A 293 -14.47 9.16 15.98
C ILE A 293 -13.62 9.66 17.16
N ALA A 294 -13.40 10.96 17.25
CA ALA A 294 -12.57 11.55 18.30
C ALA A 294 -13.13 11.25 19.71
N SER A 295 -14.45 11.40 19.89
CA SER A 295 -15.13 11.10 21.13
C SER A 295 -15.01 9.63 21.54
N ALA A 296 -15.21 8.71 20.61
CA ALA A 296 -15.10 7.27 20.86
C ALA A 296 -13.64 6.86 21.15
N LEU A 297 -12.67 7.37 20.39
CA LEU A 297 -11.27 7.04 20.55
C LEU A 297 -10.72 7.45 21.93
N VAL A 298 -11.06 8.65 22.41
CA VAL A 298 -10.65 9.12 23.77
C VAL A 298 -11.12 8.18 24.88
N HIS A 299 -12.21 7.43 24.66
CA HIS A 299 -12.77 6.48 25.62
C HIS A 299 -12.44 5.02 25.30
N SER A 300 -11.68 4.76 24.26
CA SER A 300 -11.37 3.42 23.77
C SER A 300 -10.21 2.76 24.52
N ASN A 301 -10.18 1.41 24.50
CA ASN A 301 -9.09 0.64 25.08
C ASN A 301 -7.82 0.71 24.18
N VAL A 302 -7.98 0.76 22.86
CA VAL A 302 -6.87 0.79 21.92
C VAL A 302 -5.95 1.99 22.15
N LEU A 303 -6.50 3.13 22.61
CA LEU A 303 -5.75 4.36 22.85
C LEU A 303 -4.53 4.12 23.76
N ALA A 304 -4.64 3.27 24.78
CA ALA A 304 -3.57 3.04 25.76
C ALA A 304 -2.30 2.41 25.17
N GLN A 305 -2.42 1.74 24.03
CA GLN A 305 -1.27 1.11 23.36
C GLN A 305 -0.66 1.95 22.22
N LEU A 306 -1.38 3.02 21.79
CA LEU A 306 -0.94 3.86 20.70
C LEU A 306 0.20 4.79 21.10
N GLU A 307 1.09 5.07 20.15
CA GLU A 307 2.14 6.07 20.28
C GLU A 307 1.78 7.36 19.51
N THR A 308 1.09 7.22 18.40
CA THR A 308 0.67 8.33 17.55
C THR A 308 -0.77 8.13 17.07
N VAL A 309 -1.49 9.23 17.02
CA VAL A 309 -2.88 9.30 16.54
C VAL A 309 -3.00 10.41 15.50
N ASP A 310 -3.66 10.13 14.40
CA ASP A 310 -3.99 11.11 13.37
C ASP A 310 -5.52 11.17 13.16
N LEU A 311 -6.10 12.32 13.47
CA LEU A 311 -7.52 12.64 13.30
C LEU A 311 -7.70 13.83 12.35
N SER A 312 -6.73 14.03 11.44
CA SER A 312 -6.70 15.16 10.52
C SER A 312 -7.70 15.03 9.37
N MET A 313 -7.83 16.11 8.60
CA MET A 313 -8.56 16.18 7.32
C MET A 313 -10.09 16.06 7.42
N GLY A 314 -10.63 15.86 8.62
CA GLY A 314 -12.05 15.62 8.84
C GLY A 314 -12.88 16.88 9.08
N THR A 315 -14.07 16.69 9.64
CA THR A 315 -15.05 17.74 9.93
C THR A 315 -15.13 18.08 11.41
N MET A 316 -14.14 17.70 12.22
CA MET A 316 -14.18 17.89 13.67
C MET A 316 -14.24 19.37 14.05
N HIS A 317 -15.25 19.75 14.87
CA HIS A 317 -15.50 21.12 15.32
C HIS A 317 -16.30 21.21 16.63
N GLY A 318 -16.83 20.10 17.11
CA GLY A 318 -17.79 20.01 18.21
C GLY A 318 -17.37 19.13 19.38
N ASN A 319 -18.18 18.11 19.65
CA ASN A 319 -18.05 17.23 20.81
C ASN A 319 -16.72 16.45 20.84
N GLY A 320 -16.15 16.12 19.69
CA GLY A 320 -14.86 15.41 19.60
C GLY A 320 -13.72 16.25 20.19
N VAL A 321 -13.69 17.55 19.84
CA VAL A 321 -12.70 18.48 20.37
C VAL A 321 -12.87 18.62 21.88
N GLU A 322 -14.11 18.74 22.36
CA GLU A 322 -14.39 18.87 23.79
C GLU A 322 -14.01 17.59 24.57
N ALA A 323 -14.22 16.40 23.99
CA ALA A 323 -13.77 15.13 24.56
C ALA A 323 -12.25 15.07 24.72
N ILE A 324 -11.49 15.53 23.70
CA ILE A 324 -10.03 15.64 23.75
C ILE A 324 -9.60 16.58 24.88
N ILE A 325 -10.18 17.79 24.95
CA ILE A 325 -9.84 18.82 25.95
C ILE A 325 -10.15 18.32 27.38
N ALA A 326 -11.23 17.58 27.56
CA ALA A 326 -11.66 17.09 28.87
C ALA A 326 -10.82 15.88 29.38
N ASN A 327 -10.05 15.21 28.54
CA ASN A 327 -9.33 13.97 28.88
C ASN A 327 -7.82 14.02 28.59
N PRO A 328 -7.09 15.08 28.97
CA PRO A 328 -5.66 15.21 28.60
C PRO A 328 -4.80 14.10 29.20
N ALA A 329 -5.14 13.59 30.39
CA ALA A 329 -4.42 12.53 31.07
C ALA A 329 -4.40 11.21 30.25
N LYS A 330 -5.47 10.91 29.50
CA LYS A 330 -5.55 9.71 28.66
C LYS A 330 -4.68 9.82 27.41
N LEU A 331 -4.39 11.04 26.96
CA LEU A 331 -3.64 11.34 25.73
C LEU A 331 -2.17 11.68 26.00
N SER A 332 -1.81 11.94 27.27
CA SER A 332 -0.46 12.45 27.65
C SER A 332 0.70 11.50 27.34
N HIS A 333 0.44 10.21 27.11
CA HIS A 333 1.45 9.22 26.74
C HIS A 333 1.75 9.21 25.23
N LEU A 334 0.90 9.87 24.40
CA LEU A 334 1.12 9.96 22.98
C LEU A 334 2.37 10.79 22.66
N LYS A 335 3.10 10.38 21.63
CA LYS A 335 4.18 11.15 21.04
C LYS A 335 3.66 12.24 20.11
N ARG A 336 2.52 11.98 19.46
CA ARG A 336 1.88 12.88 18.49
C ARG A 336 0.38 12.62 18.41
N LEU A 337 -0.38 13.71 18.42
CA LEU A 337 -1.80 13.76 18.08
C LEU A 337 -1.99 14.82 17.00
N ASP A 338 -2.38 14.41 15.79
CA ASP A 338 -2.63 15.34 14.69
C ASP A 338 -4.12 15.67 14.55
N LEU A 339 -4.44 16.95 14.61
CA LEU A 339 -5.80 17.51 14.45
C LEU A 339 -5.85 18.52 13.30
N SER A 340 -4.88 18.46 12.38
CA SER A 340 -4.76 19.40 11.26
C SER A 340 -5.95 19.28 10.30
N ASP A 341 -6.20 20.32 9.54
CA ASP A 341 -7.23 20.37 8.48
C ASP A 341 -8.64 19.92 8.95
N ASN A 342 -9.00 20.26 10.17
CA ASN A 342 -10.34 20.19 10.72
C ASN A 342 -10.99 21.60 10.77
N TYR A 343 -11.97 21.81 11.64
CA TYR A 343 -12.71 23.09 11.79
C TYR A 343 -12.68 23.62 13.21
N LEU A 344 -11.59 23.41 13.95
CA LEU A 344 -11.41 23.92 15.28
C LEU A 344 -11.44 25.46 15.28
N SER A 345 -12.26 26.06 16.12
CA SER A 345 -12.22 27.50 16.35
C SER A 345 -10.92 27.92 17.06
N ASN A 346 -10.55 29.20 16.95
CA ASN A 346 -9.36 29.72 17.63
C ASN A 346 -9.37 29.44 19.14
N ASN A 347 -10.54 29.54 19.80
CA ASN A 347 -10.68 29.22 21.21
C ASN A 347 -10.40 27.75 21.51
N GLN A 348 -10.91 26.82 20.68
CA GLN A 348 -10.65 25.39 20.80
C GLN A 348 -9.17 25.08 20.58
N VAL A 349 -8.53 25.69 19.58
CA VAL A 349 -7.09 25.55 19.32
C VAL A 349 -6.27 25.95 20.54
N GLU A 350 -6.56 27.09 21.17
CA GLU A 350 -5.87 27.55 22.37
C GLU A 350 -6.08 26.57 23.55
N ARG A 351 -7.29 26.09 23.75
CA ARG A 351 -7.63 25.15 24.83
C ARG A 351 -6.97 23.79 24.63
N VAL A 352 -6.96 23.25 23.40
CA VAL A 352 -6.28 21.99 23.07
C VAL A 352 -4.78 22.11 23.33
N LYS A 353 -4.14 23.20 22.85
CA LYS A 353 -2.71 23.48 23.10
C LYS A 353 -2.41 23.63 24.60
N ALA A 354 -3.28 24.27 25.33
CA ALA A 354 -3.11 24.43 26.78
C ALA A 354 -3.23 23.07 27.53
N ALA A 355 -4.10 22.18 27.06
CA ALA A 355 -4.33 20.86 27.67
C ALA A 355 -3.23 19.83 27.31
N LEU A 356 -2.73 19.83 26.08
CA LEU A 356 -1.88 18.76 25.54
C LEU A 356 -0.44 19.20 25.22
N GLY A 357 -0.18 20.50 25.19
CA GLY A 357 1.18 21.03 24.95
C GLY A 357 1.73 20.66 23.56
N THR A 358 2.97 20.14 23.55
CA THR A 358 3.74 19.90 22.33
C THR A 358 3.39 18.60 21.60
N ILE A 359 2.57 17.73 22.18
CA ILE A 359 2.19 16.47 21.54
C ILE A 359 1.13 16.68 20.45
N VAL A 360 0.42 17.83 20.47
CA VAL A 360 -0.64 18.11 19.50
C VAL A 360 -0.13 18.93 18.32
N GLU A 361 -0.38 18.44 17.14
CA GLU A 361 -0.27 19.17 15.86
C GLU A 361 -1.67 19.67 15.48
N ILE A 362 -1.76 20.96 15.21
CA ILE A 362 -3.05 21.61 14.87
C ILE A 362 -3.10 21.95 13.37
N GLY A 363 -1.95 22.25 12.75
CA GLY A 363 -1.85 22.65 11.35
C GLY A 363 -2.79 23.80 10.97
N ARG A 364 -3.19 23.83 9.71
CA ARG A 364 -4.23 24.74 9.23
C ARG A 364 -5.60 24.24 9.70
N GLN A 365 -6.49 25.15 10.07
CA GLN A 365 -7.89 24.83 10.31
C GLN A 365 -8.75 25.41 9.18
N LYS A 366 -9.70 24.61 8.69
CA LYS A 366 -10.64 25.00 7.64
C LYS A 366 -11.68 25.96 8.18
N LYS A 367 -12.38 26.66 7.28
CA LYS A 367 -13.56 27.47 7.59
C LYS A 367 -14.77 26.81 6.97
N PRO A 368 -15.91 26.74 7.71
CA PRO A 368 -17.11 26.19 7.14
C PRO A 368 -17.59 27.05 5.95
N TYR A 369 -18.20 26.40 4.98
CA TYR A 369 -18.85 27.08 3.87
C TYR A 369 -20.22 27.60 4.31
N ASP A 370 -20.45 28.91 4.21
CA ASP A 370 -21.75 29.54 4.52
C ASP A 370 -22.59 29.60 3.23
N ARG A 371 -23.70 28.85 3.20
CA ARG A 371 -24.69 28.87 2.14
C ARG A 371 -25.59 30.11 2.18
N GLY A 372 -25.46 30.91 3.22
CA GLY A 372 -26.31 32.05 3.52
C GLY A 372 -27.33 31.74 4.63
N GLY A 373 -27.65 32.75 5.45
CA GLY A 373 -28.60 32.60 6.55
C GLY A 373 -28.11 31.78 7.74
N GLY A 374 -26.81 31.51 7.82
CA GLY A 374 -26.21 30.73 8.91
C GLY A 374 -26.21 29.20 8.68
N ASP A 375 -26.55 28.74 7.47
CA ASP A 375 -26.41 27.32 7.08
C ASP A 375 -24.92 27.00 6.80
N LEU A 376 -24.20 26.62 7.85
CA LEU A 376 -22.78 26.27 7.76
C LEU A 376 -22.60 24.81 7.34
N ARG A 377 -21.75 24.60 6.32
CA ARG A 377 -21.38 23.28 5.85
C ARG A 377 -19.90 22.97 6.12
N TYR A 378 -19.66 21.76 6.57
CA TYR A 378 -18.35 21.22 6.88
C TYR A 378 -18.05 20.07 5.91
N TYR A 379 -16.86 20.03 5.39
CA TYR A 379 -16.48 19.03 4.40
C TYR A 379 -15.15 18.39 4.77
N ALA A 380 -15.08 17.06 4.69
CA ALA A 380 -13.80 16.37 4.72
C ALA A 380 -12.85 16.92 3.64
N SER A 381 -11.55 16.78 3.82
CA SER A 381 -10.56 17.46 2.95
C SER A 381 -10.48 16.82 1.58
N VAL A 382 -10.69 15.50 1.50
CA VAL A 382 -10.70 14.72 0.28
C VAL A 382 -12.09 14.12 0.12
N GLY A 383 -12.77 14.52 -0.93
CA GLY A 383 -14.07 14.00 -1.35
C GLY A 383 -14.15 13.92 -2.87
N GLU A 384 -13.28 14.70 -3.55
CA GLU A 384 -13.13 14.64 -5.01
C GLU A 384 -11.89 13.87 -5.40
#